data_ed0d97207a88a24b9cea66392d4c1698
#
_entry.id   ed0d97207a88a24b9cea66392d4c1698
#
_cell.length_a   1.000
_cell.length_b   1.000
_cell.length_c   1.000
_cell.angle_alpha   90.00
_cell.angle_beta   90.00
_cell.angle_gamma   90.00
#
_symmetry.space_group_name_H-M   'P 1'
#
loop_
_entity.id
_entity.type
_entity.pdbx_description
1 polymer ?
#
loop_
_entity_poly.entity_id
_entity_poly.type
_entity_poly.pdbx_seq_one_letter_code
_entity_poly.pdbx_strand_id
1 'polypeptide(L)'
;LSHAAGFAEGVLFEGDRYTHGTDDWAEFSLSQPMPYAAGEKSVYSNATYYLLSRIAEKAAGETLFDYLHKNLLRPLGFRDYAANACPLGHTFGASGMFFACEDLVKFGRLFLGGGVYGGKRYISEAYIREAASPLLPNGNRLYGLGFWKDSADDGYYYGDGAHGQLILVCPAKNAVLAMQSYDNTIDMRGLTAYLAG
;
A
#
# COMPACT_ATOMS: atom_id res chain seq x y z
N LEU A 1 -3.49 4.63 7.88
CA LEU A 1 -3.53 4.16 6.49
C LEU A 1 -3.47 5.32 5.48
N SER A 2 -3.91 6.51 5.83
CA SER A 2 -3.90 7.72 4.97
C SER A 2 -2.61 8.56 5.04
N HIS A 3 -1.53 8.03 5.60
CA HIS A 3 -0.29 8.76 5.89
C HIS A 3 -0.45 10.01 6.76
N ALA A 4 -1.48 10.09 7.56
CA ALA A 4 -1.78 11.22 8.43
C ALA A 4 -1.44 10.94 9.90
N ALA A 5 -0.27 10.36 10.16
CA ALA A 5 0.21 10.06 11.52
C ALA A 5 0.76 11.30 12.24
N GLY A 6 1.05 12.38 11.53
CA GLY A 6 1.58 13.63 12.08
C GLY A 6 3.05 13.92 11.75
N PHE A 7 3.72 13.08 10.98
CA PHE A 7 5.11 13.28 10.57
C PHE A 7 5.32 14.61 9.83
N ALA A 8 6.46 15.27 10.12
CA ALA A 8 6.88 16.48 9.42
C ALA A 8 7.21 16.20 7.94
N GLU A 9 7.84 15.06 7.69
CA GLU A 9 8.34 14.62 6.38
C GLU A 9 8.29 13.09 6.26
N GLY A 10 8.59 12.58 5.06
CA GLY A 10 8.69 11.15 4.83
C GLY A 10 9.92 10.53 5.49
N VAL A 11 9.76 9.37 6.08
CA VAL A 11 10.76 8.64 6.86
C VAL A 11 10.83 7.19 6.41
N LEU A 12 11.99 6.54 6.57
CA LEU A 12 12.30 5.15 6.18
C LEU A 12 12.21 4.88 4.67
N PHE A 13 12.57 5.86 3.85
CA PHE A 13 12.82 5.63 2.43
C PHE A 13 14.12 4.84 2.22
N GLU A 14 14.35 4.34 1.01
CA GLU A 14 15.47 3.43 0.73
C GLU A 14 16.84 4.02 1.14
N GLY A 15 17.03 5.32 0.93
CA GLY A 15 18.29 5.99 1.27
C GLY A 15 18.55 6.16 2.76
N ASP A 16 17.53 6.23 3.59
CA ASP A 16 17.67 6.49 5.03
C ASP A 16 17.56 5.23 5.90
N ARG A 17 16.96 4.13 5.40
CA ARG A 17 16.78 2.87 6.14
C ARG A 17 18.04 2.27 6.75
N TYR A 18 19.20 2.54 6.17
CA TYR A 18 20.49 1.98 6.59
C TYR A 18 21.44 3.01 7.21
N THR A 19 21.00 4.25 7.36
CA THR A 19 21.86 5.36 7.83
C THR A 19 21.53 5.87 9.22
N HIS A 20 20.41 5.48 9.80
CA HIS A 20 19.95 6.00 11.10
C HIS A 20 20.57 5.31 12.33
N GLY A 21 21.42 4.30 12.14
CA GLY A 21 22.28 3.76 13.22
C GLY A 21 21.56 2.88 14.26
N THR A 22 20.32 2.47 14.04
CA THR A 22 19.58 1.54 14.92
C THR A 22 18.89 0.46 14.12
N ASP A 23 18.82 -0.75 14.67
CA ASP A 23 18.06 -1.88 14.12
C ASP A 23 16.56 -1.79 14.46
N ASP A 24 16.19 -1.01 15.47
CA ASP A 24 14.78 -0.77 15.84
C ASP A 24 14.19 0.40 15.03
N TRP A 25 13.66 0.06 13.88
CA TRP A 25 13.02 1.04 12.99
C TRP A 25 11.70 1.60 13.55
N ALA A 26 11.08 0.92 14.53
CA ALA A 26 9.89 1.46 15.18
C ALA A 26 10.26 2.56 16.17
N GLU A 27 11.29 2.33 17.01
CA GLU A 27 11.84 3.35 17.88
C GLU A 27 12.32 4.57 17.09
N PHE A 28 13.11 4.32 16.03
CA PHE A 28 13.54 5.38 15.12
C PHE A 28 12.36 6.17 14.55
N SER A 29 11.33 5.50 14.04
CA SER A 29 10.15 6.17 13.47
C SER A 29 9.40 7.01 14.51
N LEU A 30 9.25 6.50 15.71
CA LEU A 30 8.54 7.20 16.80
C LEU A 30 9.34 8.36 17.39
N SER A 31 10.66 8.39 17.19
CA SER A 31 11.51 9.51 17.61
C SER A 31 11.50 10.70 16.65
N GLN A 32 10.89 10.54 15.45
CA GLN A 32 10.85 11.61 14.45
C GLN A 32 9.87 12.72 14.82
N PRO A 33 10.11 13.95 14.36
CA PRO A 33 9.20 15.07 14.62
C PRO A 33 7.79 14.82 14.07
N MET A 34 6.79 15.04 14.90
CA MET A 34 5.36 14.93 14.55
C MET A 34 4.64 16.24 14.88
N PRO A 35 4.84 17.32 14.10
CA PRO A 35 4.28 18.63 14.39
C PRO A 35 2.78 18.74 14.07
N TYR A 36 2.22 17.82 13.31
CA TYR A 36 0.81 17.84 12.94
C TYR A 36 -0.01 16.93 13.85
N ALA A 37 -1.25 17.32 14.14
CA ALA A 37 -2.20 16.43 14.80
C ALA A 37 -2.54 15.22 13.89
N ALA A 38 -2.86 14.08 14.49
CA ALA A 38 -3.28 12.90 13.73
C ALA A 38 -4.52 13.22 12.89
N GLY A 39 -4.47 12.93 11.61
CA GLY A 39 -5.53 13.22 10.63
C GLY A 39 -5.47 14.62 10.02
N GLU A 40 -4.62 15.52 10.49
CA GLU A 40 -4.56 16.91 10.03
C GLU A 40 -3.94 17.05 8.63
N LYS A 41 -2.85 16.32 8.38
CA LYS A 41 -2.10 16.41 7.14
C LYS A 41 -1.60 15.05 6.67
N SER A 42 -1.78 14.75 5.39
CA SER A 42 -1.16 13.56 4.78
C SER A 42 0.27 13.86 4.35
N VAL A 43 1.22 13.12 4.93
CA VAL A 43 2.64 13.15 4.57
C VAL A 43 3.07 11.73 4.25
N TYR A 44 3.32 11.44 2.98
CA TYR A 44 3.70 10.09 2.55
C TYR A 44 4.98 9.65 3.25
N SER A 45 4.92 8.53 3.98
CA SER A 45 6.04 8.04 4.79
C SER A 45 5.99 6.52 4.91
N ASN A 46 7.13 5.87 4.64
CA ASN A 46 7.26 4.45 4.86
C ASN A 46 7.15 4.08 6.35
N ALA A 47 7.58 4.98 7.25
CA ALA A 47 7.42 4.78 8.69
C ALA A 47 5.97 4.56 9.09
N THR A 48 5.00 5.26 8.47
CA THR A 48 3.57 5.06 8.75
C THR A 48 3.14 3.60 8.52
N TYR A 49 3.47 3.05 7.37
CA TYR A 49 3.10 1.67 7.03
C TYR A 49 3.93 0.63 7.77
N TYR A 50 5.19 0.93 8.06
CA TYR A 50 6.01 0.06 8.91
C TYR A 50 5.43 -0.03 10.34
N LEU A 51 5.04 1.10 10.94
CA LEU A 51 4.39 1.09 12.27
C LEU A 51 3.05 0.35 12.24
N LEU A 52 2.27 0.47 11.15
CA LEU A 52 1.04 -0.31 10.97
C LEU A 52 1.32 -1.81 10.88
N SER A 53 2.39 -2.23 10.19
CA SER A 53 2.77 -3.64 10.16
C SER A 53 3.13 -4.15 11.55
N ARG A 54 3.85 -3.36 12.36
CA ARG A 54 4.19 -3.69 13.76
C ARG A 54 2.94 -3.83 14.65
N ILE A 55 1.94 -2.95 14.45
CA ILE A 55 0.67 -3.03 15.16
C ILE A 55 -0.09 -4.31 14.77
N ALA A 56 -0.13 -4.61 13.48
CA ALA A 56 -0.77 -5.83 12.97
C ALA A 56 -0.09 -7.10 13.51
N GLU A 57 1.24 -7.17 13.50
CA GLU A 57 2.01 -8.28 14.07
C GLU A 57 1.73 -8.48 15.56
N LYS A 58 1.71 -7.38 16.33
CA LYS A 58 1.38 -7.44 17.75
C LYS A 58 -0.04 -7.96 17.99
N ALA A 59 -0.98 -7.55 17.17
CA ALA A 59 -2.38 -8.00 17.27
C ALA A 59 -2.56 -9.46 16.84
N ALA A 60 -1.83 -9.91 15.82
CA ALA A 60 -1.91 -11.26 15.28
C ALA A 60 -1.09 -12.28 16.07
N GLY A 61 -0.06 -11.85 16.80
CA GLY A 61 0.89 -12.73 17.49
C GLY A 61 1.88 -13.44 16.55
N GLU A 62 2.01 -12.98 15.32
CA GLU A 62 2.90 -13.50 14.30
C GLU A 62 3.36 -12.41 13.35
N THR A 63 4.33 -12.66 12.46
CA THR A 63 4.76 -11.67 11.48
C THR A 63 3.61 -11.28 10.54
N LEU A 64 3.59 -10.04 10.05
CA LEU A 64 2.59 -9.64 9.06
C LEU A 64 2.65 -10.52 7.81
N PHE A 65 3.86 -10.93 7.40
CA PHE A 65 4.02 -11.82 6.26
C PHE A 65 3.37 -13.19 6.49
N ASP A 66 3.58 -13.82 7.64
CA ASP A 66 2.94 -15.11 7.98
C ASP A 66 1.42 -14.97 8.05
N TYR A 67 0.92 -13.89 8.66
CA TYR A 67 -0.50 -13.60 8.70
C TYR A 67 -1.10 -13.45 7.29
N LEU A 68 -0.45 -12.67 6.42
CA LEU A 68 -0.90 -12.51 5.03
C LEU A 68 -0.79 -13.81 4.24
N HIS A 69 0.30 -14.57 4.43
CA HIS A 69 0.46 -15.89 3.81
C HIS A 69 -0.76 -16.79 4.08
N LYS A 70 -1.14 -16.94 5.34
CA LYS A 70 -2.22 -17.85 5.76
C LYS A 70 -3.61 -17.34 5.35
N ASN A 71 -3.85 -16.05 5.51
CA ASN A 71 -5.21 -15.51 5.47
C ASN A 71 -5.58 -14.87 4.13
N LEU A 72 -4.58 -14.50 3.31
CA LEU A 72 -4.81 -13.79 2.05
C LEU A 72 -4.07 -14.42 0.87
N LEU A 73 -2.74 -14.47 0.89
CA LEU A 73 -1.95 -14.78 -0.31
C LEU A 73 -2.19 -16.23 -0.80
N ARG A 74 -2.02 -17.20 0.10
CA ARG A 74 -2.30 -18.62 -0.23
C ARG A 74 -3.76 -18.86 -0.60
N PRO A 75 -4.76 -18.36 0.15
CA PRO A 75 -6.17 -18.50 -0.24
C PRO A 75 -6.55 -17.85 -1.57
N LEU A 76 -5.91 -16.75 -1.96
CA LEU A 76 -6.08 -16.14 -3.28
C LEU A 76 -5.33 -16.88 -4.39
N GLY A 77 -4.54 -17.90 -4.05
CA GLY A 77 -3.76 -18.69 -5.00
C GLY A 77 -2.53 -17.97 -5.54
N PHE A 78 -1.91 -17.10 -4.72
CA PHE A 78 -0.60 -16.55 -5.04
C PHE A 78 0.43 -17.69 -5.05
N ARG A 79 1.41 -17.61 -5.97
CA ARG A 79 2.37 -18.70 -6.18
C ARG A 79 3.74 -18.37 -5.63
N ASP A 80 4.32 -17.28 -6.11
CA ASP A 80 5.68 -16.86 -5.80
C ASP A 80 5.66 -15.49 -5.14
N TYR A 81 5.98 -15.43 -3.85
CA TYR A 81 5.98 -14.20 -3.10
C TYR A 81 6.97 -14.23 -1.94
N ALA A 82 7.51 -13.07 -1.62
CA ALA A 82 8.41 -12.86 -0.52
C ALA A 82 8.18 -11.47 0.09
N ALA A 83 8.72 -11.23 1.27
CA ALA A 83 8.71 -9.92 1.90
C ALA A 83 10.06 -9.60 2.53
N ASN A 84 10.47 -8.35 2.46
CA ASN A 84 11.59 -7.83 3.23
C ASN A 84 11.18 -7.65 4.70
N ALA A 85 12.15 -7.87 5.58
CA ALA A 85 12.04 -7.58 7.00
C ALA A 85 13.03 -6.49 7.42
N CYS A 86 12.75 -5.82 8.55
CA CYS A 86 13.74 -5.00 9.22
C CYS A 86 14.82 -5.88 9.87
N PRO A 87 15.93 -5.31 10.38
CA PRO A 87 16.99 -6.10 11.02
C PRO A 87 16.51 -6.96 12.19
N LEU A 88 15.45 -6.55 12.89
CA LEU A 88 14.84 -7.31 13.99
C LEU A 88 13.86 -8.41 13.52
N GLY A 89 13.74 -8.66 12.20
CA GLY A 89 12.94 -9.75 11.63
C GLY A 89 11.45 -9.42 11.45
N HIS A 90 11.02 -8.18 11.67
CA HIS A 90 9.64 -7.77 11.44
C HIS A 90 9.38 -7.40 9.99
N THR A 91 8.23 -7.78 9.46
CA THR A 91 7.85 -7.46 8.08
C THR A 91 7.85 -5.94 7.85
N PHE A 92 8.51 -5.48 6.79
CA PHE A 92 8.64 -4.03 6.57
C PHE A 92 7.29 -3.36 6.26
N GLY A 93 6.38 -4.02 5.57
CA GLY A 93 4.99 -3.58 5.35
C GLY A 93 4.78 -2.33 4.50
N ALA A 94 5.80 -1.49 4.35
CA ALA A 94 5.74 -0.26 3.57
C ALA A 94 6.21 -0.46 2.13
N SER A 95 7.13 -1.38 1.91
CA SER A 95 7.66 -1.78 0.60
C SER A 95 8.38 -3.13 0.71
N GLY A 96 8.96 -3.59 -0.41
CA GLY A 96 9.75 -4.83 -0.41
C GLY A 96 8.91 -6.10 -0.25
N MET A 97 7.67 -6.06 -0.68
CA MET A 97 6.88 -7.25 -0.97
C MET A 97 7.04 -7.59 -2.45
N PHE A 98 7.38 -8.83 -2.74
CA PHE A 98 7.64 -9.32 -4.09
C PHE A 98 6.51 -10.26 -4.50
N PHE A 99 5.93 -10.03 -5.67
CA PHE A 99 4.82 -10.81 -6.21
C PHE A 99 5.02 -11.05 -7.69
N ALA A 100 4.46 -12.13 -8.23
CA ALA A 100 4.28 -12.24 -9.67
C ALA A 100 3.21 -11.25 -10.15
N CYS A 101 3.35 -10.72 -11.36
CA CYS A 101 2.41 -9.73 -11.91
C CYS A 101 0.97 -10.27 -11.97
N GLU A 102 0.81 -11.54 -12.32
CA GLU A 102 -0.49 -12.24 -12.34
C GLU A 102 -1.14 -12.31 -10.95
N ASP A 103 -0.34 -12.38 -9.89
CA ASP A 103 -0.84 -12.42 -8.52
C ASP A 103 -1.33 -11.04 -8.07
N LEU A 104 -0.69 -9.96 -8.55
CA LEU A 104 -1.19 -8.61 -8.34
C LEU A 104 -2.55 -8.38 -9.02
N VAL A 105 -2.81 -8.99 -10.17
CA VAL A 105 -4.14 -8.98 -10.79
C VAL A 105 -5.19 -9.66 -9.91
N LYS A 106 -4.85 -10.75 -9.22
CA LYS A 106 -5.78 -11.41 -8.27
C LYS A 106 -6.14 -10.48 -7.11
N PHE A 107 -5.13 -9.74 -6.58
CA PHE A 107 -5.36 -8.73 -5.55
C PHE A 107 -6.28 -7.62 -6.05
N GLY A 108 -6.01 -7.05 -7.22
CA GLY A 108 -6.87 -6.04 -7.83
C GLY A 108 -8.30 -6.54 -8.07
N ARG A 109 -8.47 -7.80 -8.50
CA ARG A 109 -9.79 -8.42 -8.67
C ARG A 109 -10.53 -8.63 -7.36
N LEU A 110 -9.84 -8.87 -6.25
CA LEU A 110 -10.46 -8.89 -4.93
C LEU A 110 -11.12 -7.54 -4.61
N PHE A 111 -10.42 -6.43 -4.88
CA PHE A 111 -10.95 -5.08 -4.70
C PHE A 111 -12.07 -4.75 -5.69
N LEU A 112 -11.91 -5.09 -6.96
CA LEU A 112 -12.94 -4.91 -7.98
C LEU A 112 -14.23 -5.69 -7.63
N GLY A 113 -14.08 -6.88 -7.05
CA GLY A 113 -15.18 -7.73 -6.57
C GLY A 113 -15.78 -7.31 -5.22
N GLY A 114 -15.49 -6.10 -4.73
CA GLY A 114 -16.04 -5.62 -3.46
C GLY A 114 -15.59 -6.47 -2.25
N GLY A 115 -14.38 -7.02 -2.30
CA GLY A 115 -13.82 -7.86 -1.24
C GLY A 115 -14.16 -9.34 -1.35
N VAL A 116 -14.73 -9.78 -2.46
CA VAL A 116 -15.03 -11.19 -2.76
C VAL A 116 -14.11 -11.70 -3.87
N TYR A 117 -13.52 -12.86 -3.67
CA TYR A 117 -12.71 -13.56 -4.67
C TYR A 117 -12.99 -15.07 -4.61
N GLY A 118 -13.21 -15.71 -5.76
CA GLY A 118 -13.50 -17.14 -5.82
C GLY A 118 -14.75 -17.55 -4.99
N GLY A 119 -15.74 -16.68 -4.87
CA GLY A 119 -16.97 -16.92 -4.08
C GLY A 119 -16.82 -16.72 -2.57
N LYS A 120 -15.61 -16.42 -2.08
CA LYS A 120 -15.33 -16.17 -0.65
C LYS A 120 -15.11 -14.69 -0.39
N ARG A 121 -15.70 -14.16 0.69
CA ARG A 121 -15.45 -12.81 1.17
C ARG A 121 -14.22 -12.79 2.05
N TYR A 122 -13.27 -11.91 1.73
CA TYR A 122 -12.02 -11.65 2.47
C TYR A 122 -12.06 -10.30 3.17
N ILE A 123 -12.68 -9.31 2.53
CA ILE A 123 -12.74 -7.93 3.01
C ILE A 123 -14.20 -7.48 2.93
N SER A 124 -14.66 -6.66 3.88
CA SER A 124 -16.01 -6.10 3.79
C SER A 124 -16.13 -5.12 2.63
N GLU A 125 -17.27 -5.10 1.98
CA GLU A 125 -17.54 -4.15 0.90
C GLU A 125 -17.49 -2.69 1.40
N ALA A 126 -17.94 -2.45 2.63
CA ALA A 126 -17.87 -1.14 3.25
C ALA A 126 -16.43 -0.64 3.36
N TYR A 127 -15.49 -1.52 3.78
CA TYR A 127 -14.07 -1.17 3.85
C TYR A 127 -13.48 -0.91 2.46
N ILE A 128 -13.84 -1.69 1.45
CA ILE A 128 -13.37 -1.45 0.06
C ILE A 128 -13.80 -0.06 -0.42
N ARG A 129 -15.07 0.32 -0.19
CA ARG A 129 -15.55 1.66 -0.55
C ARG A 129 -14.82 2.76 0.20
N GLU A 130 -14.59 2.58 1.49
CA GLU A 130 -13.82 3.54 2.30
C GLU A 130 -12.37 3.65 1.85
N ALA A 131 -11.70 2.51 1.61
CA ALA A 131 -10.30 2.48 1.18
C ALA A 131 -10.07 3.14 -0.19
N ALA A 132 -11.03 3.00 -1.11
CA ALA A 132 -11.00 3.61 -2.43
C ALA A 132 -11.44 5.08 -2.44
N SER A 133 -12.04 5.57 -1.34
CA SER A 133 -12.46 6.97 -1.24
C SER A 133 -11.26 7.87 -0.93
N PRO A 134 -11.14 9.03 -1.59
CA PRO A 134 -10.08 9.98 -1.26
C PRO A 134 -10.37 10.62 0.11
N LEU A 135 -9.38 10.58 1.01
CA LEU A 135 -9.51 11.16 2.35
C LEU A 135 -8.78 12.48 2.46
N LEU A 136 -7.53 12.55 2.00
CA LEU A 136 -6.68 13.72 2.17
C LEU A 136 -5.86 14.00 0.90
N PRO A 137 -5.63 15.29 0.60
CA PRO A 137 -4.64 15.68 -0.41
C PRO A 137 -3.24 15.22 0.02
N ASN A 138 -2.47 14.69 -0.93
CA ASN A 138 -1.06 14.34 -0.77
C ASN A 138 -0.31 14.78 -2.03
N GLY A 139 0.37 15.92 -1.95
CA GLY A 139 0.90 16.61 -3.11
C GLY A 139 -0.24 17.05 -4.05
N ASN A 140 -0.13 16.67 -5.31
CA ASN A 140 -1.12 16.97 -6.36
C ASN A 140 -2.06 15.80 -6.66
N ARG A 141 -2.14 14.80 -5.77
CA ARG A 141 -3.03 13.64 -5.82
C ARG A 141 -3.85 13.54 -4.54
N LEU A 142 -4.80 12.63 -4.52
CA LEU A 142 -5.59 12.28 -3.35
C LEU A 142 -5.21 10.91 -2.85
N TYR A 143 -5.20 10.71 -1.53
CA TYR A 143 -4.86 9.45 -0.92
C TYR A 143 -6.01 8.93 -0.03
N GLY A 144 -6.39 7.68 -0.23
CA GLY A 144 -7.36 6.97 0.59
C GLY A 144 -6.70 6.11 1.67
N LEU A 145 -7.24 4.93 1.92
CA LEU A 145 -6.64 3.95 2.81
C LEU A 145 -5.74 2.98 2.01
N GLY A 146 -4.59 3.46 1.56
CA GLY A 146 -3.63 2.68 0.79
C GLY A 146 -3.72 2.84 -0.72
N PHE A 147 -4.61 3.69 -1.23
CA PHE A 147 -4.79 3.90 -2.67
C PHE A 147 -4.70 5.37 -3.03
N TRP A 148 -4.20 5.60 -4.23
CA TRP A 148 -4.15 6.90 -4.88
C TRP A 148 -5.35 7.11 -5.79
N LYS A 149 -5.74 8.38 -5.97
CA LYS A 149 -6.59 8.90 -7.03
C LYS A 149 -5.99 10.19 -7.57
N ASP A 150 -6.20 10.48 -8.83
CA ASP A 150 -5.77 11.76 -9.43
C ASP A 150 -6.82 12.85 -9.19
N SER A 151 -8.12 12.47 -9.20
CA SER A 151 -9.23 13.34 -8.79
C SER A 151 -10.29 12.57 -8.00
N ALA A 152 -11.19 13.32 -7.33
CA ALA A 152 -12.26 12.70 -6.54
C ALA A 152 -13.28 11.92 -7.41
N ASP A 153 -13.48 12.35 -8.64
CA ASP A 153 -14.48 11.82 -9.56
C ASP A 153 -13.94 10.71 -10.47
N ASP A 154 -12.65 10.34 -10.31
CA ASP A 154 -12.07 9.24 -11.09
C ASP A 154 -12.82 7.94 -10.86
N GLY A 155 -13.19 7.29 -11.94
CA GLY A 155 -13.80 5.95 -11.95
C GLY A 155 -12.81 4.82 -11.61
N TYR A 156 -11.62 5.15 -11.13
CA TYR A 156 -10.53 4.24 -10.79
C TYR A 156 -9.77 4.68 -9.52
N TYR A 157 -9.00 3.78 -8.97
CA TYR A 157 -8.01 4.02 -7.91
C TYR A 157 -6.83 3.05 -8.09
N TYR A 158 -5.69 3.37 -7.53
CA TYR A 158 -4.48 2.60 -7.82
C TYR A 158 -3.46 2.59 -6.68
N GLY A 159 -2.66 1.51 -6.64
CA GLY A 159 -1.40 1.45 -5.92
C GLY A 159 -0.26 1.81 -6.87
N ASP A 160 0.59 2.74 -6.45
CA ASP A 160 1.73 3.27 -7.20
C ASP A 160 3.02 2.95 -6.44
N GLY A 161 3.84 2.09 -7.00
CA GLY A 161 5.14 1.70 -6.47
C GLY A 161 6.29 2.35 -7.24
N ALA A 162 7.45 2.44 -6.59
CA ALA A 162 8.66 2.96 -7.22
C ALA A 162 8.98 2.21 -8.51
N HIS A 163 9.64 2.90 -9.45
CA HIS A 163 10.10 2.35 -10.73
C HIS A 163 9.00 1.85 -11.67
N GLY A 164 7.79 2.42 -11.60
CA GLY A 164 6.70 2.07 -12.52
C GLY A 164 5.96 0.79 -12.15
N GLN A 165 5.83 0.50 -10.88
CA GLN A 165 4.98 -0.59 -10.40
C GLN A 165 3.56 -0.07 -10.18
N LEU A 166 2.55 -0.77 -10.71
CA LEU A 166 1.17 -0.33 -10.69
C LEU A 166 0.21 -1.49 -10.43
N ILE A 167 -0.78 -1.24 -9.58
CA ILE A 167 -2.05 -1.95 -9.58
C ILE A 167 -3.15 -0.92 -9.76
N LEU A 168 -3.88 -0.97 -10.86
CA LEU A 168 -5.03 -0.11 -11.12
C LEU A 168 -6.31 -0.94 -11.05
N VAL A 169 -7.27 -0.44 -10.32
CA VAL A 169 -8.63 -0.98 -10.24
C VAL A 169 -9.60 0.04 -10.82
N CYS A 170 -10.27 -0.31 -11.90
CA CYS A 170 -11.22 0.55 -12.61
C CYS A 170 -12.63 -0.06 -12.57
N PRO A 171 -13.45 0.23 -11.54
CA PRO A 171 -14.83 -0.26 -11.45
C PRO A 171 -15.68 0.18 -12.63
N ALA A 172 -15.50 1.41 -13.13
CA ALA A 172 -16.26 1.95 -14.26
C ALA A 172 -16.13 1.09 -15.54
N LYS A 173 -14.99 0.42 -15.72
CA LYS A 173 -14.72 -0.46 -16.86
C LYS A 173 -14.69 -1.95 -16.51
N ASN A 174 -14.98 -2.30 -15.24
CA ASN A 174 -14.85 -3.66 -14.75
C ASN A 174 -13.47 -4.27 -15.07
N ALA A 175 -12.42 -3.50 -14.86
CA ALA A 175 -11.07 -3.84 -15.27
C ALA A 175 -10.05 -3.70 -14.14
N VAL A 176 -9.01 -4.52 -14.21
CA VAL A 176 -7.80 -4.44 -13.39
C VAL A 176 -6.59 -4.48 -14.29
N LEU A 177 -5.64 -3.61 -14.04
CA LEU A 177 -4.30 -3.66 -14.63
C LEU A 177 -3.27 -3.86 -13.52
N ALA A 178 -2.31 -4.74 -13.74
CA ALA A 178 -1.09 -4.80 -12.97
C ALA A 178 0.11 -4.62 -13.89
N MET A 179 1.09 -3.87 -13.44
CA MET A 179 2.33 -3.64 -14.16
C MET A 179 3.50 -3.71 -13.17
N GLN A 180 4.58 -4.31 -13.62
CA GLN A 180 5.87 -4.30 -12.93
C GLN A 180 6.94 -3.80 -13.89
N SER A 181 7.73 -2.85 -13.43
CA SER A 181 8.80 -2.24 -14.19
C SER A 181 9.96 -1.89 -13.26
N TYR A 182 11.10 -1.60 -13.85
CA TYR A 182 12.24 -0.98 -13.19
C TYR A 182 12.67 0.26 -13.99
N ASP A 183 11.69 1.10 -14.32
CA ASP A 183 11.88 2.30 -15.14
C ASP A 183 11.19 3.51 -14.50
N ASN A 184 11.97 4.50 -14.10
CA ASN A 184 11.48 5.74 -13.50
C ASN A 184 10.93 6.75 -14.54
N THR A 185 11.06 6.46 -15.83
CA THR A 185 10.59 7.35 -16.91
C THR A 185 9.16 7.08 -17.34
N ILE A 186 8.53 6.03 -16.81
CA ILE A 186 7.15 5.67 -17.16
C ILE A 186 6.19 6.78 -16.66
N ASP A 187 5.42 7.34 -17.58
CA ASP A 187 4.33 8.26 -17.26
C ASP A 187 3.12 7.49 -16.70
N MET A 188 3.16 7.26 -15.39
CA MET A 188 2.09 6.54 -14.68
C MET A 188 0.74 7.24 -14.79
N ARG A 189 0.73 8.58 -14.80
CA ARG A 189 -0.52 9.36 -14.91
C ARG A 189 -1.11 9.28 -16.31
N GLY A 190 -0.27 9.45 -17.33
CA GLY A 190 -0.72 9.26 -18.70
C GLY A 190 -1.27 7.86 -18.93
N LEU A 191 -0.62 6.84 -18.37
CA LEU A 191 -1.08 5.46 -18.44
C LEU A 191 -2.42 5.25 -17.72
N THR A 192 -2.58 5.72 -16.48
CA THR A 192 -3.83 5.60 -15.74
C THR A 192 -4.96 6.34 -16.43
N ALA A 193 -4.73 7.57 -16.89
CA ALA A 193 -5.71 8.35 -17.62
C ALA A 193 -6.15 7.66 -18.92
N TYR A 194 -5.20 7.13 -19.71
CA TYR A 194 -5.49 6.40 -20.95
C TYR A 194 -6.33 5.15 -20.71
N LEU A 195 -6.01 4.38 -19.67
CA LEU A 195 -6.71 3.12 -19.35
C LEU A 195 -8.07 3.37 -18.69
N ALA A 196 -8.25 4.47 -18.01
CA ALA A 196 -9.50 4.86 -17.34
C ALA A 196 -10.44 5.69 -18.25
N GLY A 197 -9.91 6.43 -19.23
CA GLY A 197 -10.67 7.19 -20.24
C GLY A 197 -11.29 6.34 -21.30
#